data_04b83e0e19a24e779d4ec58a73374740
#
_entry.id   04b83e0e19a24e779d4ec58a73374740
#
_cell.length_a   1.000
_cell.length_b   1.000
_cell.length_c   1.000
_cell.angle_alpha   90.00
_cell.angle_beta   90.00
_cell.angle_gamma   90.00
#
_symmetry.space_group_name_H-M   'P 1'
#
loop_
_entity.id
_entity.type
_entity.pdbx_description
1 polymer ?
#
loop_
_entity_poly.entity_id
_entity_poly.type
_entity_poly.pdbx_seq_one_letter_code
_entity_poly.pdbx_strand_id
1 'polypeptide(L)'
;YLMGVGTPNDILGAVKRGVDMFDCVLPTRSGRTGLAFTWQGRVNIKNNKYQNDNTPLDLECENLNLNKYSKNYLNHLFNTNEILGSMILTLNNINFYQELMSEIRSNIEKGTFNDFHDKYINKL
;
A
#
# COMPACT_ATOMS: atom_id res chain seq x y z
N TYR A 1 3.98 21.55 1.98
CA TYR A 1 4.86 20.41 1.68
C TYR A 1 5.45 19.81 2.94
N LEU A 2 5.26 18.52 3.17
CA LEU A 2 5.80 17.79 4.32
C LEU A 2 6.83 16.75 3.82
N MET A 3 8.11 17.06 4.04
CA MET A 3 9.24 16.26 3.56
C MET A 3 9.45 15.00 4.42
N GLY A 4 9.71 13.86 3.76
CA GLY A 4 10.14 12.62 4.41
C GLY A 4 9.07 11.87 5.21
N VAL A 5 7.80 12.26 5.10
CA VAL A 5 6.66 11.63 5.77
C VAL A 5 5.83 10.82 4.79
N GLY A 6 5.46 9.61 5.17
CA GLY A 6 4.78 8.80 4.18
C GLY A 6 4.22 7.45 4.61
N THR A 7 3.95 7.17 5.89
CA THR A 7 3.02 6.05 6.13
C THR A 7 1.60 6.48 5.70
N PRO A 8 0.75 5.54 5.22
CA PRO A 8 -0.61 5.90 4.82
C PRO A 8 -1.39 6.66 5.90
N ASN A 9 -1.23 6.27 7.16
CA ASN A 9 -1.87 6.92 8.31
C ASN A 9 -1.33 8.34 8.53
N ASP A 10 -0.02 8.54 8.40
CA ASP A 10 0.58 9.87 8.53
C ASP A 10 0.09 10.80 7.42
N ILE A 11 -0.05 10.29 6.19
CA ILE A 11 -0.58 11.05 5.06
C ILE A 11 -2.03 11.47 5.35
N LEU A 12 -2.90 10.53 5.74
CA LEU A 12 -4.29 10.83 6.09
C LEU A 12 -4.40 11.89 7.20
N GLY A 13 -3.62 11.70 8.28
CA GLY A 13 -3.59 12.63 9.41
C GLY A 13 -3.03 14.00 9.06
N ALA A 14 -2.04 14.08 8.18
CA ALA A 14 -1.45 15.33 7.73
C ALA A 14 -2.36 16.09 6.76
N VAL A 15 -3.02 15.40 5.82
CA VAL A 15 -4.02 16.01 4.92
C VAL A 15 -5.17 16.61 5.71
N LYS A 16 -5.65 15.94 6.76
CA LYS A 16 -6.67 16.48 7.68
C LYS A 16 -6.25 17.80 8.33
N ARG A 17 -4.94 18.05 8.43
CA ARG A 17 -4.35 19.28 9.00
C ARG A 17 -3.91 20.29 7.96
N GLY A 18 -4.20 20.05 6.66
CA GLY A 18 -3.95 20.99 5.58
C GLY A 18 -2.64 20.80 4.83
N VAL A 19 -1.96 19.66 4.97
CA VAL A 19 -0.77 19.34 4.16
C VAL A 19 -1.20 18.83 2.80
N ASP A 20 -0.57 19.33 1.72
CA ASP A 20 -0.96 19.07 0.34
C ASP A 20 -0.01 18.11 -0.40
N MET A 21 1.27 18.06 0.00
CA MET A 21 2.30 17.39 -0.77
C MET A 21 3.30 16.66 0.13
N PHE A 22 3.73 15.47 -0.31
CA PHE A 22 4.62 14.58 0.44
C PHE A 22 5.68 13.96 -0.47
N ASP A 23 6.79 13.58 0.12
CA ASP A 23 7.74 12.62 -0.44
C ASP A 23 8.23 11.65 0.62
N CYS A 24 8.46 10.42 0.25
CA CYS A 24 9.12 9.45 1.12
C CYS A 24 9.65 8.25 0.34
N VAL A 25 10.57 7.52 0.97
CA VAL A 25 11.16 6.28 0.41
C VAL A 25 10.35 5.02 0.77
N LEU A 26 9.35 5.13 1.63
CA LEU A 26 8.64 3.97 2.18
C LEU A 26 8.04 3.04 1.13
N PRO A 27 7.36 3.50 0.07
CA PRO A 27 6.77 2.59 -0.91
C PRO A 27 7.79 1.64 -1.51
N THR A 28 8.92 2.18 -1.97
CA THR A 28 9.97 1.40 -2.63
C THR A 28 10.86 0.63 -1.64
N ARG A 29 11.25 1.26 -0.52
CA ARG A 29 12.04 0.60 0.52
C ARG A 29 11.29 -0.61 1.10
N SER A 30 10.04 -0.43 1.47
CA SER A 30 9.19 -1.48 2.03
C SER A 30 8.96 -2.61 1.04
N GLY A 31 8.70 -2.30 -0.23
CA GLY A 31 8.56 -3.32 -1.28
C GLY A 31 9.79 -4.20 -1.42
N ARG A 32 10.99 -3.61 -1.37
CA ARG A 32 12.24 -4.38 -1.42
C ARG A 32 12.48 -5.26 -0.19
N THR A 33 11.91 -4.92 0.95
CA THR A 33 12.09 -5.68 2.20
C THR A 33 10.97 -6.67 2.50
N GLY A 34 9.95 -6.75 1.64
CA GLY A 34 8.85 -7.70 1.77
C GLY A 34 7.60 -7.16 2.47
N LEU A 35 7.50 -5.84 2.66
CA LEU A 35 6.32 -5.20 3.22
C LEU A 35 5.50 -4.54 2.11
N ALA A 36 4.25 -4.96 1.97
CA ALA A 36 3.26 -4.34 1.09
C ALA A 36 2.25 -3.50 1.87
N PHE A 37 1.81 -2.42 1.24
CA PHE A 37 0.67 -1.62 1.67
C PHE A 37 -0.54 -2.00 0.80
N THR A 38 -1.66 -2.26 1.44
CA THR A 38 -2.92 -2.67 0.80
C THR A 38 -4.11 -1.96 1.44
N TRP A 39 -5.26 -1.97 0.79
CA TRP A 39 -6.50 -1.43 1.35
C TRP A 39 -7.03 -2.22 2.56
N GLN A 40 -6.51 -3.44 2.78
CA GLN A 40 -6.78 -4.25 3.97
C GLN A 40 -5.76 -4.00 5.10
N GLY A 41 -4.73 -3.19 4.86
CA GLY A 41 -3.64 -2.90 5.80
C GLY A 41 -2.29 -3.43 5.32
N ARG A 42 -1.32 -3.50 6.23
CA ARG A 42 0.05 -3.90 5.92
C ARG A 42 0.19 -5.42 5.82
N VAL A 43 0.88 -5.88 4.80
CA VAL A 43 1.18 -7.30 4.55
C VAL A 43 2.70 -7.51 4.55
N ASN A 44 3.23 -8.17 5.58
CA ASN A 44 4.61 -8.67 5.54
C ASN A 44 4.60 -10.04 4.86
N ILE A 45 4.94 -10.05 3.57
CA ILE A 45 4.81 -11.25 2.72
C ILE A 45 5.74 -12.39 3.13
N LYS A 46 6.81 -12.11 3.89
CA LYS A 46 7.73 -13.14 4.41
C LYS A 46 7.14 -14.00 5.51
N ASN A 47 5.99 -13.60 6.07
CA ASN A 47 5.35 -14.37 7.14
C ASN A 47 4.88 -15.74 6.63
N ASN A 48 5.19 -16.80 7.36
CA ASN A 48 4.84 -18.18 7.01
C ASN A 48 3.34 -18.43 6.84
N LYS A 49 2.48 -17.61 7.43
CA LYS A 49 1.03 -17.72 7.24
C LYS A 49 0.58 -17.59 5.78
N TYR A 50 1.41 -16.99 4.93
CA TYR A 50 1.12 -16.80 3.51
C TYR A 50 1.59 -17.94 2.60
N GLN A 51 2.28 -18.95 3.13
CA GLN A 51 2.80 -20.08 2.33
C GLN A 51 1.73 -20.82 1.52
N ASN A 52 0.50 -20.87 2.03
CA ASN A 52 -0.62 -21.55 1.40
C ASN A 52 -1.78 -20.60 1.03
N ASP A 53 -1.54 -19.29 1.05
CA ASP A 53 -2.55 -18.27 0.74
C ASP A 53 -2.58 -17.98 -0.76
N ASN A 54 -3.57 -18.53 -1.46
CA ASN A 54 -3.77 -18.36 -2.90
C ASN A 54 -4.48 -17.05 -3.29
N THR A 55 -4.82 -16.21 -2.31
CA THR A 55 -5.48 -14.94 -2.60
C THR A 55 -4.49 -13.91 -3.15
N PRO A 56 -4.95 -12.92 -3.94
CA PRO A 56 -4.10 -11.83 -4.39
C PRO A 56 -3.63 -10.96 -3.22
N LEU A 57 -2.60 -10.17 -3.46
CA LEU A 57 -1.98 -9.32 -2.44
C LEU A 57 -2.95 -8.30 -1.86
N ASP A 58 -3.73 -7.63 -2.72
CA ASP A 58 -4.75 -6.67 -2.34
C ASP A 58 -6.06 -6.98 -3.09
N LEU A 59 -7.11 -7.28 -2.34
CA LEU A 59 -8.43 -7.63 -2.90
C LEU A 59 -9.17 -6.42 -3.50
N GLU A 60 -8.82 -5.21 -3.08
CA GLU A 60 -9.46 -3.97 -3.54
C GLU A 60 -8.62 -3.26 -4.62
N CYS A 61 -7.46 -3.80 -4.99
CA CYS A 61 -6.62 -3.23 -6.04
C CYS A 61 -7.28 -3.36 -7.42
N GLU A 62 -7.46 -2.25 -8.11
CA GLU A 62 -8.04 -2.22 -9.45
C GLU A 62 -7.04 -2.66 -10.55
N ASN A 63 -5.76 -2.71 -10.24
CA ASN A 63 -4.73 -3.12 -11.19
C ASN A 63 -4.68 -4.63 -11.38
N LEU A 64 -5.36 -5.14 -12.39
CA LEU A 64 -5.45 -6.56 -12.72
C LEU A 64 -4.08 -7.23 -12.98
N ASN A 65 -3.07 -6.47 -13.39
CA ASN A 65 -1.73 -7.01 -13.58
C ASN A 65 -1.02 -7.35 -12.26
N LEU A 66 -1.38 -6.68 -11.18
CA LEU A 66 -0.88 -6.98 -9.83
C LEU A 66 -1.65 -8.15 -9.21
N ASN A 67 -2.96 -8.22 -9.44
CA ASN A 67 -3.84 -9.24 -8.86
C ASN A 67 -3.63 -10.66 -9.41
N LYS A 68 -2.88 -10.83 -10.50
CA LYS A 68 -2.52 -12.16 -11.01
C LYS A 68 -1.50 -12.91 -10.14
N TYR A 69 -0.83 -12.23 -9.22
CA TYR A 69 0.13 -12.85 -8.31
C TYR A 69 -0.50 -13.12 -6.95
N SER A 70 -0.47 -14.38 -6.51
CA SER A 70 -0.97 -14.79 -5.21
C SER A 70 0.05 -14.54 -4.09
N LYS A 71 -0.44 -14.43 -2.85
CA LYS A 71 0.43 -14.23 -1.69
C LYS A 71 1.41 -15.38 -1.48
N ASN A 72 1.00 -16.63 -1.71
CA ASN A 72 1.91 -17.77 -1.60
C ASN A 72 3.03 -17.73 -2.62
N TYR A 73 2.75 -17.30 -3.86
CA TYR A 73 3.78 -17.14 -4.88
C TYR A 73 4.77 -16.02 -4.49
N LEU A 74 4.27 -14.88 -4.03
CA LEU A 74 5.11 -13.78 -3.57
C LEU A 74 5.94 -14.18 -2.33
N ASN A 75 5.36 -14.91 -1.38
CA ASN A 75 6.08 -15.47 -0.24
C ASN A 75 7.22 -16.38 -0.70
N HIS A 76 6.98 -17.28 -1.66
CA HIS A 76 8.00 -18.12 -2.25
C HIS A 76 9.14 -17.31 -2.87
N LEU A 77 8.82 -16.27 -3.67
CA LEU A 77 9.85 -15.42 -4.30
C LEU A 77 10.75 -14.74 -3.26
N PHE A 78 10.19 -14.25 -2.15
CA PHE A 78 10.99 -13.66 -1.08
C PHE A 78 11.84 -14.69 -0.33
N ASN A 79 11.32 -15.88 -0.07
CA ASN A 79 12.05 -16.94 0.61
C ASN A 79 13.21 -17.51 -0.22
N THR A 80 13.11 -17.43 -1.55
CA THR A 80 14.15 -17.85 -2.49
C THR A 80 15.06 -16.70 -2.96
N ASN A 81 14.86 -15.49 -2.42
CA ASN A 81 15.60 -14.27 -2.78
C ASN A 81 15.50 -13.90 -4.27
N GLU A 82 14.35 -14.15 -4.88
CA GLU A 82 14.09 -13.77 -6.27
C GLU A 82 13.75 -12.28 -6.37
N ILE A 83 14.46 -11.57 -7.23
CA ILE A 83 14.27 -10.10 -7.41
C ILE A 83 12.84 -9.73 -7.86
N LEU A 84 12.17 -10.64 -8.57
CA LEU A 84 10.79 -10.44 -9.04
C LEU A 84 9.83 -10.14 -7.89
N GLY A 85 10.01 -10.77 -6.72
CA GLY A 85 9.20 -10.47 -5.53
C GLY A 85 9.30 -9.00 -5.12
N SER A 86 10.52 -8.47 -5.04
CA SER A 86 10.77 -7.05 -4.71
C SER A 86 10.20 -6.11 -5.77
N MET A 87 10.28 -6.47 -7.04
CA MET A 87 9.72 -5.68 -8.14
C MET A 87 8.19 -5.58 -8.04
N ILE A 88 7.51 -6.72 -7.83
CA ILE A 88 6.05 -6.77 -7.72
C ILE A 88 5.57 -5.99 -6.50
N LEU A 89 6.17 -6.17 -5.32
CA LEU A 89 5.78 -5.44 -4.12
C LEU A 89 6.05 -3.94 -4.23
N THR A 90 7.16 -3.55 -4.86
CA THR A 90 7.46 -2.13 -5.10
C THR A 90 6.41 -1.51 -6.02
N LEU A 91 6.05 -2.20 -7.11
CA LEU A 91 5.01 -1.75 -8.02
C LEU A 91 3.64 -1.66 -7.33
N ASN A 92 3.28 -2.67 -6.53
CA ASN A 92 2.07 -2.64 -5.72
C ASN A 92 2.04 -1.42 -4.78
N ASN A 93 3.12 -1.17 -4.06
CA ASN A 93 3.18 -0.07 -3.11
C ASN A 93 3.05 1.28 -3.81
N ILE A 94 3.73 1.49 -4.93
CA ILE A 94 3.60 2.72 -5.71
C ILE A 94 2.15 2.89 -6.18
N ASN A 95 1.54 1.83 -6.73
CA ASN A 95 0.15 1.86 -7.19
C ASN A 95 -0.80 2.20 -6.04
N PHE A 96 -0.67 1.52 -4.90
CA PHE A 96 -1.48 1.79 -3.70
C PHE A 96 -1.38 3.26 -3.25
N TYR A 97 -0.17 3.84 -3.20
CA TYR A 97 0.00 5.23 -2.80
C TYR A 97 -0.63 6.20 -3.81
N GLN A 98 -0.55 5.92 -5.11
CA GLN A 98 -1.22 6.74 -6.12
C GLN A 98 -2.75 6.65 -6.02
N GLU A 99 -3.29 5.45 -5.81
CA GLU A 99 -4.72 5.25 -5.55
C GLU A 99 -5.16 5.99 -4.28
N LEU A 100 -4.42 5.85 -3.17
CA LEU A 100 -4.70 6.54 -1.92
C LEU A 100 -4.77 8.06 -2.11
N MET A 101 -3.80 8.65 -2.80
CA MET A 101 -3.79 10.09 -3.08
C MET A 101 -4.93 10.51 -4.01
N SER A 102 -5.30 9.68 -4.96
CA SER A 102 -6.44 9.91 -5.85
C SER A 102 -7.76 9.91 -5.06
N GLU A 103 -7.95 8.91 -4.19
CA GLU A 103 -9.11 8.82 -3.32
C GLU A 103 -9.21 9.98 -2.34
N ILE A 104 -8.08 10.40 -1.75
CA ILE A 104 -8.03 11.59 -0.88
C ILE A 104 -8.54 12.81 -1.63
N ARG A 105 -8.03 13.10 -2.82
CA ARG A 105 -8.47 14.25 -3.64
C ARG A 105 -9.96 14.17 -3.98
N SER A 106 -10.42 13.01 -4.43
CA SER A 106 -11.82 12.78 -4.78
C SER A 106 -12.75 13.02 -3.58
N ASN A 107 -12.36 12.56 -2.39
CA ASN A 107 -13.17 12.76 -1.18
C ASN A 107 -13.13 14.21 -0.68
N ILE A 108 -12.03 14.94 -0.88
CA ILE A 108 -11.98 16.40 -0.60
C ILE A 108 -12.95 17.14 -1.53
N GLU A 109 -12.91 16.88 -2.83
CA GLU A 109 -13.80 17.50 -3.82
C GLU A 109 -15.28 17.23 -3.53
N LYS A 110 -15.61 16.02 -3.07
CA LYS A 110 -16.99 15.62 -2.69
C LYS A 110 -17.42 16.10 -1.30
N GLY A 111 -16.50 16.65 -0.50
CA GLY A 111 -16.78 17.04 0.90
C GLY A 111 -16.94 15.86 1.87
N THR A 112 -16.49 14.66 1.49
CA THR A 112 -16.61 13.41 2.27
C THR A 112 -15.28 12.95 2.90
N PHE A 113 -14.27 13.80 2.90
CA PHE A 113 -12.94 13.43 3.37
C PHE A 113 -12.89 12.98 4.84
N ASN A 114 -13.70 13.57 5.73
CA ASN A 114 -13.73 13.15 7.14
C ASN A 114 -14.20 11.70 7.30
N ASP A 115 -15.23 11.29 6.58
CA ASP A 115 -15.74 9.91 6.61
C ASP A 115 -14.69 8.93 6.04
N PHE A 116 -14.04 9.32 4.96
CA PHE A 116 -12.93 8.55 4.37
C PHE A 116 -11.76 8.40 5.35
N HIS A 117 -11.33 9.51 5.97
CA HIS A 117 -10.28 9.50 6.99
C HIS A 117 -10.63 8.56 8.14
N ASP A 118 -11.81 8.69 8.74
CA ASP A 118 -12.20 7.91 9.93
C ASP A 118 -12.36 6.41 9.59
N LYS A 119 -12.74 6.08 8.35
CA LYS A 119 -12.78 4.69 7.86
C LYS A 119 -11.40 4.04 7.79
N TYR A 120 -10.38 4.79 7.37
CA TYR A 120 -9.09 4.21 7.01
C TYR A 120 -7.96 4.48 7.99
N ILE A 121 -8.03 5.51 8.85
CA ILE A 121 -6.94 5.92 9.75
C ILE A 121 -6.43 4.80 10.67
N ASN A 122 -7.28 3.88 11.06
CA ASN A 122 -6.91 2.75 11.92
C ASN A 122 -6.76 1.42 11.14
N LYS A 123 -7.01 1.43 9.84
CA LYS A 123 -6.95 0.24 8.99
C LYS A 123 -5.64 0.15 8.21
N LEU A 124 -5.15 1.27 7.71
CA LEU A 124 -3.92 1.39 6.91
C LEU A 124 -2.70 1.62 7.77
#